data_1997bcd5662a1100f5b6f0da2c0127d6
#
_entry.id   1997bcd5662a1100f5b6f0da2c0127d6
#
_cell.length_a   1.000
_cell.length_b   1.000
_cell.length_c   1.000
_cell.angle_alpha   90.00
_cell.angle_beta   90.00
_cell.angle_gamma   90.00
#
_symmetry.space_group_name_H-M   'P 1'
#
loop_
_entity.id
_entity.type
_entity.pdbx_description
1 polymer ?
#
loop_
_entity_poly.entity_id
_entity_poly.type
_entity_poly.pdbx_seq_one_letter_code
_entity_poly.pdbx_strand_id
1 'polypeptide(L)'
;SVNVGMVVEQMWQPVPGGSGRYIVEVAARLADQGVRAIGIAARRGAGEPTPNEVGLTIPVLNSALPRRALYAAWDRLGTPSVDRMLGVGSGGGADVVHATTWAIPPTSRPLAVTVHDVAFLRDPDHFTAHGSAYFHRALEITRKRADAIIVPSQATADDCIEAGLDASRITVIPHGLSHTPVTDAQVEEFRARHGLVRPYILWVGTREPRKNLPTLLAAYEQMRGTDLDLVLVGPAGWGSDPTDAPLPDGRVHVLGRLDDTDLACAYAGARVFTFPSI
;
A
#
# COMPACT_ATOMS: atom_id res chain seq x y z
N SER A 1 18.73 12.95 -18.27
CA SER A 1 17.61 12.77 -17.32
C SER A 1 16.78 11.58 -17.77
N VAL A 2 16.54 10.64 -16.89
CA VAL A 2 15.68 9.48 -17.16
C VAL A 2 14.24 9.87 -16.90
N ASN A 3 13.33 9.48 -17.79
CA ASN A 3 11.90 9.71 -17.66
C ASN A 3 11.18 8.39 -17.29
N VAL A 4 10.41 8.39 -16.21
CA VAL A 4 9.70 7.20 -15.72
C VAL A 4 8.20 7.44 -15.78
N GLY A 5 7.48 6.54 -16.45
CA GLY A 5 6.01 6.47 -16.39
C GLY A 5 5.61 5.57 -15.21
N MET A 6 5.04 6.14 -14.15
CA MET A 6 4.62 5.40 -12.95
C MET A 6 3.13 5.14 -12.92
N VAL A 7 2.69 3.90 -12.72
CA VAL A 7 1.28 3.61 -12.44
C VAL A 7 0.94 4.08 -11.03
N VAL A 8 0.05 5.07 -10.91
CA VAL A 8 -0.30 5.71 -9.63
C VAL A 8 -1.79 5.56 -9.26
N GLU A 9 -2.53 4.75 -9.99
CA GLU A 9 -3.99 4.57 -9.81
C GLU A 9 -4.37 4.10 -8.40
N GLN A 10 -3.45 3.45 -7.67
CA GLN A 10 -3.65 3.03 -6.28
C GLN A 10 -4.05 4.20 -5.36
N MET A 11 -3.64 5.42 -5.69
CA MET A 11 -3.92 6.60 -4.89
C MET A 11 -5.41 6.93 -4.77
N TRP A 12 -6.22 6.50 -5.74
CA TRP A 12 -7.68 6.69 -5.75
C TRP A 12 -8.47 5.47 -5.28
N GLN A 13 -7.81 4.48 -4.68
CA GLN A 13 -8.50 3.41 -3.98
C GLN A 13 -9.09 3.94 -2.66
N PRO A 14 -10.22 3.39 -2.16
CA PRO A 14 -10.80 3.79 -0.88
C PRO A 14 -9.80 3.71 0.29
N VAL A 15 -8.89 2.74 0.24
CA VAL A 15 -7.78 2.58 1.19
C VAL A 15 -6.50 2.36 0.37
N PRO A 16 -5.73 3.42 0.05
CA PRO A 16 -4.48 3.27 -0.69
C PRO A 16 -3.43 2.43 0.04
N GLY A 17 -3.44 2.45 1.37
CA GLY A 17 -2.58 1.62 2.21
C GLY A 17 -1.08 1.89 2.06
N GLY A 18 -0.28 0.89 2.39
CA GLY A 18 1.19 0.95 2.27
C GLY A 18 1.66 1.15 0.84
N SER A 19 0.98 0.55 -0.14
CA SER A 19 1.31 0.75 -1.56
C SER A 19 1.09 2.19 -2.01
N GLY A 20 0.05 2.86 -1.50
CA GLY A 20 -0.17 4.29 -1.75
C GLY A 20 0.95 5.14 -1.14
N ARG A 21 1.34 4.87 0.12
CA ARG A 21 2.47 5.56 0.75
C ARG A 21 3.76 5.36 -0.04
N TYR A 22 4.04 4.14 -0.47
CA TYR A 22 5.18 3.84 -1.33
C TYR A 22 5.20 4.71 -2.59
N ILE A 23 4.08 4.81 -3.31
CA ILE A 23 3.96 5.61 -4.54
C ILE A 23 4.28 7.08 -4.27
N VAL A 24 3.70 7.68 -3.24
CA VAL A 24 3.93 9.09 -2.88
C VAL A 24 5.39 9.35 -2.54
N GLU A 25 5.97 8.49 -1.71
CA GLU A 25 7.34 8.67 -1.23
C GLU A 25 8.38 8.46 -2.36
N VAL A 26 8.17 7.48 -3.24
CA VAL A 26 9.03 7.27 -4.39
C VAL A 26 8.89 8.42 -5.39
N ALA A 27 7.66 8.80 -5.75
CA ALA A 27 7.42 9.88 -6.70
C ALA A 27 8.06 11.20 -6.26
N ALA A 28 7.96 11.54 -4.97
CA ALA A 28 8.52 12.76 -4.42
C ALA A 28 10.07 12.80 -4.49
N ARG A 29 10.73 11.64 -4.38
CA ARG A 29 12.20 11.56 -4.30
C ARG A 29 12.91 11.30 -5.62
N LEU A 30 12.19 10.87 -6.65
CA LEU A 30 12.80 10.64 -7.97
C LEU A 30 13.38 11.92 -8.56
N ALA A 31 12.74 13.06 -8.34
CA ALA A 31 13.23 14.36 -8.79
C ALA A 31 14.61 14.70 -8.21
N ASP A 32 14.85 14.37 -6.94
CA ASP A 32 16.14 14.59 -6.25
C ASP A 32 17.28 13.75 -6.86
N GLN A 33 16.91 12.67 -7.54
CA GLN A 33 17.84 11.79 -8.27
C GLN A 33 17.98 12.16 -9.75
N GLY A 34 17.46 13.31 -10.17
CA GLY A 34 17.48 13.75 -11.56
C GLY A 34 16.57 12.94 -12.49
N VAL A 35 15.62 12.20 -11.92
CA VAL A 35 14.64 11.39 -12.65
C VAL A 35 13.32 12.15 -12.75
N ARG A 36 12.77 12.26 -13.96
CA ARG A 36 11.46 12.84 -14.19
C ARG A 36 10.39 11.75 -14.13
N ALA A 37 9.47 11.86 -13.19
CA ALA A 37 8.33 10.95 -13.09
C ALA A 37 7.05 11.56 -13.67
N ILE A 38 6.26 10.74 -14.35
CA ILE A 38 4.92 11.06 -14.84
C ILE A 38 3.98 9.94 -14.38
N GLY A 39 2.95 10.29 -13.64
CA GLY A 39 1.93 9.36 -13.17
C GLY A 39 1.01 8.91 -14.30
N ILE A 40 0.59 7.65 -14.25
CA ILE A 40 -0.39 7.04 -15.15
C ILE A 40 -1.58 6.60 -14.29
N ALA A 41 -2.77 7.10 -14.59
CA ALA A 41 -3.99 6.79 -13.88
C ALA A 41 -5.17 6.56 -14.85
N ALA A 42 -6.25 6.00 -14.33
CA ALA A 42 -7.50 5.85 -15.05
C ALA A 42 -8.19 7.20 -15.23
N ARG A 43 -9.26 7.21 -16.04
CA ARG A 43 -10.11 8.38 -16.21
C ARG A 43 -10.67 8.85 -14.87
N ARG A 44 -10.55 10.15 -14.62
CA ARG A 44 -11.15 10.82 -13.45
C ARG A 44 -12.55 11.36 -13.77
N GLY A 45 -13.44 11.20 -12.81
CA GLY A 45 -14.76 11.83 -12.83
C GLY A 45 -14.74 13.24 -12.20
N ALA A 46 -15.78 14.02 -12.47
CA ALA A 46 -15.97 15.29 -11.76
C ALA A 46 -16.18 15.02 -10.27
N GLY A 47 -15.43 15.74 -9.41
CA GLY A 47 -15.52 15.59 -7.95
C GLY A 47 -14.59 14.52 -7.35
N GLU A 48 -13.84 13.76 -8.17
CA GLU A 48 -12.77 12.92 -7.63
C GLU A 48 -11.55 13.77 -7.22
N PRO A 49 -10.81 13.35 -6.17
CA PRO A 49 -9.64 14.09 -5.70
C PRO A 49 -8.60 14.30 -6.81
N THR A 50 -8.00 15.48 -6.83
CA THR A 50 -6.87 15.81 -7.70
C THR A 50 -5.60 15.07 -7.28
N PRO A 51 -4.58 14.98 -8.16
CA PRO A 51 -3.30 14.38 -7.77
C PRO A 51 -2.68 14.98 -6.50
N ASN A 52 -2.74 16.30 -6.34
CA ASN A 52 -2.21 16.97 -5.14
C ASN A 52 -3.00 16.59 -3.87
N GLU A 53 -4.32 16.48 -3.96
CA GLU A 53 -5.17 16.09 -2.82
C GLU A 53 -4.92 14.65 -2.37
N VAL A 54 -4.45 13.78 -3.25
CA VAL A 54 -4.00 12.43 -2.90
C VAL A 54 -2.50 12.34 -2.58
N GLY A 55 -1.80 13.48 -2.50
CA GLY A 55 -0.40 13.58 -2.09
C GLY A 55 0.63 13.40 -3.21
N LEU A 56 0.21 13.37 -4.48
CA LEU A 56 1.14 13.25 -5.61
C LEU A 56 1.66 14.63 -6.02
N THR A 57 2.98 14.75 -6.10
CA THR A 57 3.69 15.98 -6.53
C THR A 57 4.15 15.95 -7.99
N ILE A 58 3.87 14.85 -8.70
CA ILE A 58 4.23 14.63 -10.10
C ILE A 58 3.02 14.88 -11.03
N PRO A 59 3.24 15.26 -12.30
CA PRO A 59 2.17 15.31 -13.30
C PRO A 59 1.53 13.93 -13.48
N VAL A 60 0.21 13.88 -13.67
CA VAL A 60 -0.53 12.64 -13.89
C VAL A 60 -1.28 12.71 -15.21
N LEU A 61 -1.09 11.69 -16.03
CA LEU A 61 -1.82 11.47 -17.28
C LEU A 61 -2.97 10.47 -17.03
N ASN A 62 -4.15 10.84 -17.46
CA ASN A 62 -5.34 10.01 -17.27
C ASN A 62 -5.68 9.26 -18.56
N SER A 63 -5.97 7.97 -18.43
CA SER A 63 -6.55 7.15 -19.50
C SER A 63 -7.97 7.61 -19.85
N ALA A 64 -8.44 7.32 -21.04
CA ALA A 64 -9.84 7.47 -21.42
C ALA A 64 -10.77 6.45 -20.72
N LEU A 65 -10.23 5.36 -20.17
CA LEU A 65 -10.98 4.28 -19.55
C LEU A 65 -11.08 4.48 -18.02
N PRO A 66 -12.25 4.18 -17.42
CA PRO A 66 -12.36 4.12 -15.96
C PRO A 66 -11.58 2.93 -15.42
N ARG A 67 -11.17 2.98 -14.13
CA ARG A 67 -10.26 2.01 -13.49
C ARG A 67 -10.60 0.54 -13.76
N ARG A 68 -11.84 0.13 -13.56
CA ARG A 68 -12.23 -1.28 -13.76
C ARG A 68 -12.04 -1.74 -15.20
N ALA A 69 -12.40 -0.91 -16.15
CA ALA A 69 -12.24 -1.20 -17.58
C ALA A 69 -10.75 -1.17 -17.97
N LEU A 70 -9.98 -0.21 -17.46
CA LEU A 70 -8.55 -0.10 -17.74
C LEU A 70 -7.79 -1.34 -17.22
N TYR A 71 -8.02 -1.73 -15.96
CA TYR A 71 -7.36 -2.90 -15.38
C TYR A 71 -7.75 -4.20 -16.09
N ALA A 72 -9.04 -4.38 -16.42
CA ALA A 72 -9.50 -5.55 -17.17
C ALA A 72 -8.89 -5.61 -18.57
N ALA A 73 -8.75 -4.46 -19.24
CA ALA A 73 -8.13 -4.36 -20.55
C ALA A 73 -6.62 -4.67 -20.50
N TRP A 74 -5.90 -4.15 -19.52
CA TRP A 74 -4.48 -4.46 -19.31
C TRP A 74 -4.26 -5.94 -18.98
N ASP A 75 -5.05 -6.47 -18.06
CA ASP A 75 -4.97 -7.85 -17.57
C ASP A 75 -5.29 -8.91 -18.65
N ARG A 76 -6.32 -8.66 -19.46
CA ARG A 76 -6.85 -9.66 -20.39
C ARG A 76 -6.51 -9.44 -21.85
N LEU A 77 -6.42 -8.17 -22.27
CA LEU A 77 -6.28 -7.79 -23.67
C LEU A 77 -4.90 -7.22 -24.00
N GLY A 78 -4.10 -6.84 -22.99
CA GLY A 78 -2.82 -6.19 -23.20
C GLY A 78 -2.95 -4.84 -23.93
N THR A 79 -4.03 -4.10 -23.69
CA THR A 79 -4.32 -2.80 -24.34
C THR A 79 -5.18 -1.93 -23.40
N PRO A 80 -5.19 -0.58 -23.54
CA PRO A 80 -4.32 0.21 -24.40
C PRO A 80 -2.88 0.26 -23.85
N SER A 81 -1.89 0.38 -24.76
CA SER A 81 -0.51 0.64 -24.34
C SER A 81 -0.40 2.03 -23.73
N VAL A 82 0.37 2.14 -22.63
CA VAL A 82 0.65 3.42 -21.98
C VAL A 82 1.63 4.28 -22.78
N ASP A 83 2.33 3.71 -23.73
CA ASP A 83 3.29 4.42 -24.57
C ASP A 83 2.68 5.62 -25.28
N ARG A 84 1.43 5.49 -25.76
CA ARG A 84 0.68 6.61 -26.37
C ARG A 84 0.40 7.73 -25.39
N MET A 85 0.03 7.39 -24.15
CA MET A 85 -0.23 8.37 -23.10
C MET A 85 1.05 9.13 -22.71
N LEU A 86 2.19 8.43 -22.72
CA LEU A 86 3.48 8.97 -22.36
C LEU A 86 4.15 9.77 -23.49
N GLY A 87 3.47 10.01 -24.63
CA GLY A 87 3.96 10.84 -25.69
C GLY A 87 5.12 10.23 -26.47
N VAL A 88 5.11 8.92 -26.66
CA VAL A 88 6.07 8.22 -27.52
C VAL A 88 5.90 8.76 -28.95
N GLY A 89 6.86 9.57 -29.39
CA GLY A 89 6.86 10.22 -30.71
C GLY A 89 7.02 11.73 -30.67
N SER A 90 6.91 12.40 -29.51
CA SER A 90 7.04 13.86 -29.35
C SER A 90 8.28 14.33 -28.58
N GLY A 91 9.37 13.56 -28.61
CA GLY A 91 10.68 13.99 -28.06
C GLY A 91 10.81 13.96 -26.53
N GLY A 92 9.86 13.36 -25.80
CA GLY A 92 9.84 13.36 -24.34
C GLY A 92 9.16 12.15 -23.71
N GLY A 93 9.05 11.03 -24.39
CA GLY A 93 8.43 9.81 -23.87
C GLY A 93 9.19 9.20 -22.68
N ALA A 94 8.52 8.34 -21.91
CA ALA A 94 9.16 7.60 -20.83
C ALA A 94 10.24 6.65 -21.36
N ASP A 95 11.37 6.59 -20.66
CA ASP A 95 12.43 5.63 -20.92
C ASP A 95 12.14 4.27 -20.30
N VAL A 96 11.41 4.29 -19.17
CA VAL A 96 11.01 3.12 -18.37
C VAL A 96 9.56 3.30 -17.91
N VAL A 97 8.83 2.20 -17.83
CA VAL A 97 7.51 2.13 -17.18
C VAL A 97 7.63 1.38 -15.85
N HIS A 98 7.09 1.94 -14.80
CA HIS A 98 7.08 1.35 -13.46
C HIS A 98 5.66 1.01 -13.04
N ALA A 99 5.36 -0.28 -13.01
CA ALA A 99 4.17 -0.81 -12.37
C ALA A 99 4.42 -0.89 -10.86
N THR A 100 3.82 0.01 -10.11
CA THR A 100 4.03 0.15 -8.66
C THR A 100 3.21 -0.83 -7.82
N THR A 101 2.30 -1.56 -8.45
CA THR A 101 1.43 -2.60 -7.90
C THR A 101 1.19 -3.68 -8.96
N TRP A 102 0.29 -4.63 -8.68
CA TRP A 102 -0.13 -5.65 -9.64
C TRP A 102 -0.95 -5.13 -10.85
N ALA A 103 -1.19 -3.84 -10.96
CA ALA A 103 -1.76 -3.22 -12.15
C ALA A 103 -0.66 -2.95 -13.19
N ILE A 104 -0.40 -3.91 -14.04
CA ILE A 104 0.74 -3.92 -14.96
C ILE A 104 0.28 -3.45 -16.35
N PRO A 105 0.73 -2.26 -16.82
CA PRO A 105 0.33 -1.74 -18.10
C PRO A 105 1.10 -2.41 -19.26
N PRO A 106 0.46 -2.55 -20.43
CA PRO A 106 1.16 -2.91 -21.65
C PRO A 106 2.06 -1.73 -22.09
N THR A 107 3.31 -2.04 -22.40
CA THR A 107 4.30 -1.07 -22.88
C THR A 107 5.34 -1.76 -23.76
N SER A 108 5.94 -1.03 -24.69
CA SER A 108 7.13 -1.44 -25.44
C SER A 108 8.44 -0.98 -24.76
N ARG A 109 8.31 -0.19 -23.69
CA ARG A 109 9.47 0.29 -22.92
C ARG A 109 9.92 -0.76 -21.92
N PRO A 110 11.15 -0.68 -21.44
CA PRO A 110 11.58 -1.45 -20.27
C PRO A 110 10.57 -1.33 -19.12
N LEU A 111 10.24 -2.45 -18.51
CA LEU A 111 9.20 -2.56 -17.50
C LEU A 111 9.79 -2.96 -16.14
N ALA A 112 9.70 -2.08 -15.17
CA ALA A 112 9.96 -2.39 -13.77
C ALA A 112 8.63 -2.69 -13.05
N VAL A 113 8.60 -3.73 -12.24
CA VAL A 113 7.42 -4.12 -11.44
C VAL A 113 7.80 -4.16 -9.97
N THR A 114 7.09 -3.44 -9.11
CA THR A 114 7.23 -3.60 -7.66
C THR A 114 6.23 -4.65 -7.17
N VAL A 115 6.77 -5.70 -6.57
CA VAL A 115 6.01 -6.76 -5.91
C VAL A 115 6.14 -6.55 -4.41
N HIS A 116 5.07 -6.06 -3.77
CA HIS A 116 5.06 -5.79 -2.34
C HIS A 116 5.01 -7.07 -1.51
N ASP A 117 4.20 -8.03 -1.93
CA ASP A 117 4.10 -9.39 -1.40
C ASP A 117 3.46 -10.32 -2.44
N VAL A 118 3.47 -11.61 -2.15
CA VAL A 118 2.75 -12.67 -2.87
C VAL A 118 1.83 -13.45 -1.92
N ALA A 119 1.24 -12.76 -0.95
CA ALA A 119 0.38 -13.34 0.09
C ALA A 119 -0.78 -14.18 -0.48
N PHE A 120 -1.29 -13.83 -1.66
CA PHE A 120 -2.34 -14.59 -2.36
C PHE A 120 -1.92 -16.02 -2.73
N LEU A 121 -0.62 -16.33 -2.77
CA LEU A 121 -0.12 -17.68 -2.99
C LEU A 121 -0.05 -18.51 -1.70
N ARG A 122 0.25 -17.84 -0.58
CA ARG A 122 0.37 -18.47 0.74
C ARG A 122 -0.99 -18.72 1.40
N ASP A 123 -1.87 -17.72 1.31
CA ASP A 123 -3.17 -17.71 1.98
C ASP A 123 -4.30 -17.38 0.99
N PRO A 124 -4.58 -18.26 0.00
CA PRO A 124 -5.57 -18.00 -1.04
C PRO A 124 -6.99 -17.76 -0.47
N ASP A 125 -7.30 -18.34 0.68
CA ASP A 125 -8.60 -18.18 1.36
C ASP A 125 -8.84 -16.75 1.88
N HIS A 126 -7.78 -15.96 2.02
CA HIS A 126 -7.87 -14.54 2.38
C HIS A 126 -8.18 -13.63 1.20
N PHE A 127 -8.39 -14.18 0.00
CA PHE A 127 -8.68 -13.41 -1.21
C PHE A 127 -9.96 -13.93 -1.88
N THR A 128 -10.68 -13.03 -2.55
CA THR A 128 -11.80 -13.46 -3.39
C THR A 128 -11.29 -14.26 -4.59
N ALA A 129 -12.09 -15.20 -5.11
CA ALA A 129 -11.72 -15.98 -6.29
C ALA A 129 -11.35 -15.08 -7.48
N HIS A 130 -12.07 -13.96 -7.66
CA HIS A 130 -11.79 -12.98 -8.72
C HIS A 130 -10.45 -12.26 -8.47
N GLY A 131 -10.18 -11.84 -7.24
CA GLY A 131 -8.91 -11.20 -6.86
C GLY A 131 -7.73 -12.14 -7.02
N SER A 132 -7.86 -13.39 -6.55
CA SER A 132 -6.83 -14.41 -6.70
C SER A 132 -6.49 -14.66 -8.18
N ALA A 133 -7.50 -14.83 -9.05
CA ALA A 133 -7.29 -15.01 -10.49
C ALA A 133 -6.59 -13.79 -11.14
N TYR A 134 -6.91 -12.57 -10.71
CA TYR A 134 -6.24 -11.36 -11.17
C TYR A 134 -4.76 -11.35 -10.78
N PHE A 135 -4.43 -11.66 -9.52
CA PHE A 135 -3.04 -11.68 -9.04
C PHE A 135 -2.21 -12.78 -9.72
N HIS A 136 -2.78 -13.96 -9.95
CA HIS A 136 -2.09 -15.01 -10.71
C HIS A 136 -1.77 -14.58 -12.14
N ARG A 137 -2.69 -13.89 -12.83
CA ARG A 137 -2.40 -13.36 -14.18
C ARG A 137 -1.35 -12.26 -14.15
N ALA A 138 -1.40 -11.35 -13.16
CA ALA A 138 -0.39 -10.32 -12.99
C ALA A 138 1.00 -10.91 -12.72
N LEU A 139 1.09 -11.98 -11.93
CA LEU A 139 2.32 -12.72 -11.70
C LEU A 139 2.87 -13.31 -13.03
N GLU A 140 2.00 -13.91 -13.85
CA GLU A 140 2.38 -14.42 -15.18
C GLU A 140 2.85 -13.31 -16.14
N ILE A 141 2.19 -12.15 -16.12
CA ILE A 141 2.62 -10.98 -16.89
C ILE A 141 4.00 -10.52 -16.42
N THR A 142 4.22 -10.43 -15.11
CA THR A 142 5.51 -10.07 -14.51
C THR A 142 6.60 -11.05 -14.94
N ARG A 143 6.35 -12.34 -14.83
CA ARG A 143 7.29 -13.39 -15.23
C ARG A 143 7.73 -13.28 -16.70
N LYS A 144 6.79 -12.95 -17.59
CA LYS A 144 7.03 -12.88 -19.04
C LYS A 144 7.63 -11.55 -19.49
N ARG A 145 7.31 -10.45 -18.83
CA ARG A 145 7.50 -9.11 -19.39
C ARG A 145 8.34 -8.16 -18.54
N ALA A 146 8.47 -8.38 -17.22
CA ALA A 146 9.24 -7.49 -16.39
C ALA A 146 10.74 -7.62 -16.70
N ASP A 147 11.39 -6.50 -16.99
CA ASP A 147 12.85 -6.43 -17.14
C ASP A 147 13.53 -6.32 -15.76
N ALA A 148 12.85 -5.68 -14.80
CA ALA A 148 13.29 -5.58 -13.41
C ALA A 148 12.12 -5.80 -12.45
N ILE A 149 12.38 -6.47 -11.35
CA ILE A 149 11.41 -6.76 -10.29
C ILE A 149 11.98 -6.21 -8.99
N ILE A 150 11.24 -5.29 -8.37
CA ILE A 150 11.62 -4.65 -7.12
C ILE A 150 10.80 -5.27 -6.00
N VAL A 151 11.47 -5.72 -4.94
CA VAL A 151 10.82 -6.31 -3.77
C VAL A 151 11.33 -5.65 -2.47
N PRO A 152 10.48 -5.54 -1.42
CA PRO A 152 10.84 -4.82 -0.20
C PRO A 152 11.72 -5.60 0.77
N SER A 153 11.86 -6.91 0.61
CA SER A 153 12.60 -7.75 1.54
C SER A 153 13.14 -9.00 0.86
N GLN A 154 14.13 -9.64 1.51
CA GLN A 154 14.64 -10.92 1.06
C GLN A 154 13.55 -12.00 1.12
N ALA A 155 12.70 -11.99 2.15
CA ALA A 155 11.59 -12.94 2.24
C ALA A 155 10.64 -12.84 1.03
N THR A 156 10.30 -11.61 0.59
CA THR A 156 9.50 -11.43 -0.63
C THR A 156 10.27 -11.87 -1.89
N ALA A 157 11.59 -11.65 -1.94
CA ALA A 157 12.41 -12.15 -3.06
C ALA A 157 12.37 -13.68 -3.14
N ASP A 158 12.54 -14.36 -2.02
CA ASP A 158 12.52 -15.83 -1.93
C ASP A 158 11.14 -16.37 -2.36
N ASP A 159 10.06 -15.76 -1.90
CA ASP A 159 8.70 -16.10 -2.31
C ASP A 159 8.47 -15.90 -3.82
N CYS A 160 9.00 -14.81 -4.38
CA CYS A 160 8.92 -14.54 -5.81
C CYS A 160 9.69 -15.58 -6.64
N ILE A 161 10.85 -16.01 -6.17
CA ILE A 161 11.67 -17.07 -6.82
C ILE A 161 10.92 -18.40 -6.76
N GLU A 162 10.36 -18.75 -5.60
CA GLU A 162 9.54 -19.96 -5.44
C GLU A 162 8.31 -19.93 -6.37
N ALA A 163 7.72 -18.74 -6.58
CA ALA A 163 6.64 -18.53 -7.53
C ALA A 163 7.07 -18.54 -9.01
N GLY A 164 8.35 -18.78 -9.31
CA GLY A 164 8.89 -18.92 -10.66
C GLY A 164 9.32 -17.63 -11.34
N LEU A 165 9.54 -16.54 -10.58
CA LEU A 165 10.16 -15.34 -11.11
C LEU A 165 11.68 -15.52 -11.21
N ASP A 166 12.28 -14.92 -12.23
CA ASP A 166 13.72 -15.00 -12.47
C ASP A 166 14.51 -14.19 -11.43
N ALA A 167 15.29 -14.88 -10.62
CA ALA A 167 16.12 -14.29 -9.57
C ALA A 167 17.09 -13.21 -10.11
N SER A 168 17.56 -13.34 -11.35
CA SER A 168 18.48 -12.36 -11.96
C SER A 168 17.84 -10.99 -12.22
N ARG A 169 16.50 -10.92 -12.25
CA ARG A 169 15.72 -9.69 -12.44
C ARG A 169 15.24 -9.08 -11.12
N ILE A 170 15.39 -9.79 -10.00
CA ILE A 170 14.90 -9.35 -8.69
C ILE A 170 15.96 -8.51 -7.99
N THR A 171 15.53 -7.34 -7.52
CA THR A 171 16.34 -6.46 -6.68
C THR A 171 15.60 -6.18 -5.38
N VAL A 172 16.23 -6.45 -4.25
CA VAL A 172 15.70 -6.13 -2.94
C VAL A 172 15.99 -4.67 -2.62
N ILE A 173 14.92 -3.88 -2.50
CA ILE A 173 14.99 -2.46 -2.10
C ILE A 173 14.05 -2.28 -0.91
N PRO A 174 14.55 -2.28 0.33
CA PRO A 174 13.73 -2.08 1.51
C PRO A 174 12.97 -0.76 1.46
N HIS A 175 11.73 -0.77 1.94
CA HIS A 175 10.97 0.47 2.08
C HIS A 175 11.65 1.41 3.07
N GLY A 176 11.73 2.68 2.71
CA GLY A 176 12.20 3.73 3.61
C GLY A 176 11.19 3.98 4.73
N LEU A 177 11.65 4.63 5.78
CA LEU A 177 10.84 5.10 6.89
C LEU A 177 10.74 6.61 6.85
N SER A 178 9.52 7.13 6.86
CA SER A 178 9.27 8.56 7.09
C SER A 178 8.89 8.76 8.56
N HIS A 179 9.65 9.59 9.26
CA HIS A 179 9.40 9.93 10.66
C HIS A 179 8.76 11.32 10.73
N THR A 180 7.59 11.39 11.35
CA THR A 180 6.96 12.66 11.73
C THR A 180 7.34 12.97 13.18
N PRO A 181 8.21 13.98 13.42
CA PRO A 181 8.58 14.33 14.79
C PRO A 181 7.36 14.87 15.54
N VAL A 182 7.20 14.43 16.78
CA VAL A 182 6.15 14.93 17.68
C VAL A 182 6.77 15.27 19.03
N THR A 183 6.19 16.27 19.72
CA THR A 183 6.59 16.68 21.05
C THR A 183 5.80 15.93 22.12
N ASP A 184 6.32 15.86 23.34
CA ASP A 184 5.62 15.26 24.48
C ASP A 184 4.25 15.95 24.70
N ALA A 185 4.17 17.27 24.52
CA ALA A 185 2.91 18.01 24.62
C ALA A 185 1.87 17.55 23.61
N GLN A 186 2.27 17.31 22.36
CA GLN A 186 1.37 16.77 21.33
C GLN A 186 0.90 15.35 21.66
N VAL A 187 1.78 14.52 22.19
CA VAL A 187 1.43 13.17 22.64
C VAL A 187 0.42 13.21 23.79
N GLU A 188 0.63 14.07 24.78
CA GLU A 188 -0.32 14.23 25.90
C GLU A 188 -1.67 14.81 25.44
N GLU A 189 -1.68 15.75 24.53
CA GLU A 189 -2.92 16.28 23.93
C GLU A 189 -3.67 15.19 23.16
N PHE A 190 -2.96 14.39 22.35
CA PHE A 190 -3.53 13.24 21.64
C PHE A 190 -4.16 12.25 22.64
N ARG A 191 -3.44 11.88 23.70
CA ARG A 191 -3.94 10.98 24.74
C ARG A 191 -5.20 11.54 25.40
N ALA A 192 -5.19 12.82 25.74
CA ALA A 192 -6.34 13.49 26.37
C ALA A 192 -7.57 13.48 25.45
N ARG A 193 -7.40 13.82 24.16
CA ARG A 193 -8.50 13.80 23.17
C ARG A 193 -9.14 12.43 23.00
N HIS A 194 -8.36 11.38 23.13
CA HIS A 194 -8.83 9.99 22.95
C HIS A 194 -9.11 9.26 24.27
N GLY A 195 -9.02 9.93 25.42
CA GLY A 195 -9.28 9.33 26.73
C GLY A 195 -8.28 8.23 27.13
N LEU A 196 -7.05 8.27 26.61
CA LEU A 196 -6.01 7.29 26.85
C LEU A 196 -5.26 7.61 28.17
N VAL A 197 -5.90 7.30 29.28
CA VAL A 197 -5.37 7.62 30.63
C VAL A 197 -4.25 6.68 31.04
N ARG A 198 -4.34 5.39 30.64
CA ARG A 198 -3.38 4.35 31.01
C ARG A 198 -2.30 4.18 29.95
N PRO A 199 -1.14 3.58 30.29
CA PRO A 199 -0.23 3.07 29.28
C PRO A 199 -0.92 2.07 28.37
N TYR A 200 -0.55 2.00 27.09
CA TYR A 200 -1.26 1.15 26.15
C TYR A 200 -0.35 0.36 25.21
N ILE A 201 -0.90 -0.77 24.78
CA ILE A 201 -0.40 -1.56 23.67
C ILE A 201 -1.04 -0.99 22.39
N LEU A 202 -0.23 -0.73 21.38
CA LEU A 202 -0.68 -0.20 20.09
C LEU A 202 -0.70 -1.29 19.02
N TRP A 203 -1.76 -1.32 18.25
CA TRP A 203 -1.85 -2.02 16.98
C TRP A 203 -2.28 -1.03 15.88
N VAL A 204 -1.62 -1.10 14.71
CA VAL A 204 -1.94 -0.24 13.56
C VAL A 204 -2.12 -1.09 12.30
N GLY A 205 -3.23 -0.91 11.60
CA GLY A 205 -3.47 -1.60 10.34
C GLY A 205 -4.92 -1.51 9.88
N THR A 206 -5.17 -1.94 8.65
CA THR A 206 -6.54 -2.20 8.20
C THR A 206 -7.04 -3.46 8.90
N ARG A 207 -8.27 -3.43 9.43
CA ARG A 207 -8.87 -4.58 10.13
C ARG A 207 -9.33 -5.63 9.12
N GLU A 208 -8.40 -6.47 8.69
CA GLU A 208 -8.59 -7.55 7.70
C GLU A 208 -8.03 -8.87 8.26
N PRO A 209 -8.51 -10.05 7.80
CA PRO A 209 -8.16 -11.35 8.39
C PRO A 209 -6.67 -11.61 8.52
N ARG A 210 -5.85 -11.31 7.52
CA ARG A 210 -4.40 -11.53 7.56
C ARG A 210 -3.65 -10.69 8.60
N LYS A 211 -4.28 -9.66 9.17
CA LYS A 211 -3.71 -8.86 10.26
C LYS A 211 -3.88 -9.51 11.63
N ASN A 212 -4.63 -10.60 11.67
CA ASN A 212 -4.78 -11.50 12.82
C ASN A 212 -5.18 -10.80 14.13
N LEU A 213 -6.04 -9.78 14.03
CA LEU A 213 -6.55 -9.03 15.16
C LEU A 213 -7.28 -9.92 16.19
N PRO A 214 -8.03 -10.98 15.80
CA PRO A 214 -8.64 -11.88 16.77
C PRO A 214 -7.66 -12.51 17.75
N THR A 215 -6.47 -12.91 17.29
CA THR A 215 -5.42 -13.46 18.17
C THR A 215 -4.92 -12.40 19.14
N LEU A 216 -4.77 -11.15 18.70
CA LEU A 216 -4.38 -10.07 19.60
C LEU A 216 -5.42 -9.80 20.67
N LEU A 217 -6.70 -9.77 20.30
CA LEU A 217 -7.80 -9.57 21.26
C LEU A 217 -7.87 -10.72 22.27
N ALA A 218 -7.74 -11.96 21.82
CA ALA A 218 -7.73 -13.13 22.71
C ALA A 218 -6.51 -13.12 23.66
N ALA A 219 -5.33 -12.72 23.19
CA ALA A 219 -4.15 -12.57 24.03
C ALA A 219 -4.31 -11.44 25.04
N TYR A 220 -4.87 -10.31 24.62
CA TYR A 220 -5.14 -9.18 25.50
C TYR A 220 -6.14 -9.54 26.61
N GLU A 221 -7.13 -10.34 26.28
CA GLU A 221 -8.09 -10.83 27.28
C GLU A 221 -7.44 -11.67 28.39
N GLN A 222 -6.38 -12.42 28.07
CA GLN A 222 -5.59 -13.17 29.06
C GLN A 222 -4.75 -12.25 29.96
N MET A 223 -4.54 -11.00 29.55
CA MET A 223 -3.82 -9.99 30.32
C MET A 223 -4.72 -9.20 31.29
N ARG A 224 -5.91 -9.69 31.61
CA ARG A 224 -6.82 -9.06 32.58
C ARG A 224 -6.08 -8.87 33.92
N GLY A 225 -6.16 -7.65 34.44
CA GLY A 225 -5.45 -7.28 35.68
C GLY A 225 -4.15 -6.51 35.48
N THR A 226 -3.63 -6.40 34.24
CA THR A 226 -2.55 -5.46 33.95
C THR A 226 -3.10 -4.02 33.84
N ASP A 227 -2.25 -3.03 34.06
CA ASP A 227 -2.62 -1.61 33.90
C ASP A 227 -2.30 -1.10 32.47
N LEU A 228 -2.62 -1.92 31.47
CA LEU A 228 -2.40 -1.60 30.06
C LEU A 228 -3.73 -1.60 29.30
N ASP A 229 -3.99 -0.56 28.55
CA ASP A 229 -5.07 -0.52 27.57
C ASP A 229 -4.60 -1.06 26.21
N LEU A 230 -5.54 -1.40 25.32
CA LEU A 230 -5.27 -1.76 23.94
C LEU A 230 -5.83 -0.69 23.01
N VAL A 231 -5.00 -0.13 22.15
CA VAL A 231 -5.38 0.89 21.19
C VAL A 231 -5.26 0.33 19.77
N LEU A 232 -6.36 0.36 19.04
CA LEU A 232 -6.47 -0.13 17.67
C LEU A 232 -6.64 1.05 16.73
N VAL A 233 -5.69 1.23 15.82
CA VAL A 233 -5.67 2.33 14.85
C VAL A 233 -5.77 1.78 13.43
N GLY A 234 -6.64 2.36 12.63
CA GLY A 234 -6.82 2.04 11.23
C GLY A 234 -8.27 1.80 10.83
N PRO A 235 -8.55 1.85 9.53
CA PRO A 235 -9.92 1.71 9.02
C PRO A 235 -10.44 0.27 9.14
N ALA A 236 -11.76 0.14 9.06
CA ALA A 236 -12.37 -1.15 8.77
C ALA A 236 -11.85 -1.68 7.42
N GLY A 237 -11.63 -2.99 7.36
CA GLY A 237 -11.19 -3.69 6.16
C GLY A 237 -12.31 -4.48 5.52
N TRP A 238 -11.97 -5.66 5.04
CA TRP A 238 -12.91 -6.63 4.48
C TRP A 238 -13.01 -7.87 5.38
N GLY A 239 -14.11 -8.60 5.24
CA GLY A 239 -14.42 -9.75 6.11
C GLY A 239 -15.18 -9.32 7.37
N SER A 240 -15.28 -10.23 8.35
CA SER A 240 -15.85 -9.91 9.65
C SER A 240 -14.88 -9.04 10.45
N ASP A 241 -15.36 -7.91 10.96
CA ASP A 241 -14.57 -7.04 11.83
C ASP A 241 -14.61 -7.58 13.27
N PRO A 242 -13.49 -8.00 13.84
CA PRO A 242 -13.45 -8.51 15.21
C PRO A 242 -13.92 -7.49 16.27
N THR A 243 -13.94 -6.21 15.92
CA THR A 243 -14.40 -5.13 16.81
C THR A 243 -15.92 -4.95 16.82
N ASP A 244 -16.65 -5.64 15.94
CA ASP A 244 -18.12 -5.69 15.97
C ASP A 244 -18.66 -6.57 17.12
N ALA A 245 -17.84 -7.48 17.66
CA ALA A 245 -18.15 -8.23 18.87
C ALA A 245 -17.96 -7.36 20.12
N PRO A 246 -18.61 -7.69 21.25
CA PRO A 246 -18.37 -6.98 22.51
C PRO A 246 -16.88 -6.99 22.86
N LEU A 247 -16.29 -5.81 22.93
CA LEU A 247 -14.90 -5.63 23.35
C LEU A 247 -14.77 -5.65 24.88
N PRO A 248 -13.65 -6.07 25.44
CA PRO A 248 -13.42 -6.05 26.88
C PRO A 248 -13.59 -4.64 27.49
N ASP A 249 -14.30 -4.57 28.59
CA ASP A 249 -14.76 -3.40 29.36
C ASP A 249 -13.94 -2.12 29.27
N GLY A 250 -14.25 -1.23 28.32
CA GLY A 250 -13.74 0.15 28.26
C GLY A 250 -12.22 0.32 28.17
N ARG A 251 -11.47 -0.78 27.94
CA ARG A 251 -10.02 -0.82 27.90
C ARG A 251 -9.46 -1.05 26.48
N VAL A 252 -10.34 -1.31 25.52
CA VAL A 252 -10.00 -1.40 24.09
C VAL A 252 -10.54 -0.17 23.39
N HIS A 253 -9.65 0.63 22.85
CA HIS A 253 -9.96 1.87 22.16
C HIS A 253 -9.80 1.69 20.66
N VAL A 254 -10.88 1.86 19.90
CA VAL A 254 -10.87 1.77 18.43
C VAL A 254 -10.91 3.19 17.89
N LEU A 255 -9.76 3.71 17.43
CA LEU A 255 -9.64 5.12 17.01
C LEU A 255 -9.92 5.33 15.52
N GLY A 256 -10.06 4.26 14.73
CA GLY A 256 -10.21 4.40 13.29
C GLY A 256 -8.95 4.93 12.60
N ARG A 257 -9.14 5.59 11.46
CA ARG A 257 -8.02 6.19 10.71
C ARG A 257 -7.59 7.50 11.38
N LEU A 258 -6.31 7.65 11.58
CA LEU A 258 -5.67 8.87 12.07
C LEU A 258 -4.91 9.58 10.94
N ASP A 259 -4.68 10.88 11.06
CA ASP A 259 -3.73 11.59 10.23
C ASP A 259 -2.27 11.26 10.63
N ASP A 260 -1.30 11.73 9.86
CA ASP A 260 0.12 11.41 10.07
C ASP A 260 0.66 11.90 11.42
N THR A 261 0.18 13.03 11.91
CA THR A 261 0.60 13.61 13.22
C THR A 261 0.01 12.81 14.38
N ASP A 262 -1.27 12.54 14.35
CA ASP A 262 -1.94 11.74 15.37
C ASP A 262 -1.43 10.29 15.38
N LEU A 263 -1.15 9.73 14.21
CA LEU A 263 -0.53 8.40 14.11
C LEU A 263 0.87 8.39 14.73
N ALA A 264 1.68 9.44 14.51
CA ALA A 264 2.99 9.57 15.15
C ALA A 264 2.86 9.72 16.67
N CYS A 265 1.86 10.48 17.16
CA CYS A 265 1.55 10.58 18.58
C CYS A 265 1.11 9.22 19.17
N ALA A 266 0.31 8.45 18.44
CA ALA A 266 -0.11 7.11 18.87
C ALA A 266 1.09 6.16 19.04
N TYR A 267 2.05 6.20 18.12
CA TYR A 267 3.30 5.42 18.25
C TYR A 267 4.18 5.91 19.39
N ALA A 268 4.39 7.22 19.51
CA ALA A 268 5.25 7.80 20.52
C ALA A 268 4.70 7.60 21.96
N GLY A 269 3.38 7.62 22.13
CA GLY A 269 2.71 7.41 23.41
C GLY A 269 2.52 5.94 23.79
N ALA A 270 2.78 5.00 22.88
CA ALA A 270 2.61 3.57 23.14
C ALA A 270 3.69 2.99 24.04
N ARG A 271 3.30 2.09 24.93
CA ARG A 271 4.26 1.29 25.72
C ARG A 271 4.92 0.22 24.87
N VAL A 272 4.14 -0.40 23.98
CA VAL A 272 4.59 -1.44 23.06
C VAL A 272 3.72 -1.42 21.81
N PHE A 273 4.32 -1.72 20.66
CA PHE A 273 3.63 -1.93 19.40
C PHE A 273 3.54 -3.43 19.10
N THR A 274 2.38 -3.90 18.67
CA THR A 274 2.13 -5.30 18.32
C THR A 274 1.66 -5.43 16.88
N PHE A 275 2.19 -6.43 16.17
CA PHE A 275 1.85 -6.67 14.78
C PHE A 275 1.76 -8.17 14.48
N PRO A 276 0.67 -8.85 14.88
CA PRO A 276 0.52 -10.30 14.82
C PRO A 276 0.10 -10.83 13.43
N SER A 277 0.40 -10.12 12.36
CA SER A 277 0.05 -10.54 10.99
C SER A 277 0.59 -11.93 10.66
N ILE A 278 -0.16 -12.70 9.87
CA ILE A 278 0.17 -14.03 9.36
C ILE A 278 0.37 -14.01 7.86
#